data_b6e7d5a1d76b93ead4b06dd397f3b9a2
#
_entry.id   b6e7d5a1d76b93ead4b06dd397f3b9a2
#
_cell.length_a   1.000
_cell.length_b   1.000
_cell.length_c   1.000
_cell.angle_alpha   90.00
_cell.angle_beta   90.00
_cell.angle_gamma   90.00
#
_symmetry.space_group_name_H-M   'P 1'
#
loop_
_entity.id
_entity.type
_entity.pdbx_description
1 polymer ?
#
loop_
_entity_poly.entity_id
_entity_poly.type
_entity_poly.pdbx_seq_one_letter_code
_entity_poly.pdbx_strand_id
1 'polypeptide(L)'
;MLRRHHLDPRKGLGQNFLVDHNTLKKIVGSAEVTAQDHVLEVGAGLGSLTRLLGASAGSVKAVEIDQRLVPVLREVVKGFANIEVLQGDILELDPGRLAGKPGYIVVANIPYYITSAIIRHLLENEIKPARLVLTIQQEVAERICAEPGDLSLLALSVQVYGKPSISGIIPAEAFYPVPKVDSATLRIDMYPQTLFNDKQREQFFRLIHMGFAQKRKMLRNTLAAGLHITGDEAAARLSAAGVDPDRRAQTLNLAEWKTLVNELQDQL
;
A
#
# COMPACT_ATOMS: atom_id res chain seq x y z
N MET A 1 -29.12 -2.25 1.62
CA MET A 1 -28.62 -2.24 2.98
C MET A 1 -28.65 -0.85 3.61
N LEU A 2 -27.93 0.15 3.10
CA LEU A 2 -27.92 1.51 3.67
C LEU A 2 -29.32 2.06 3.99
N ARG A 3 -30.24 2.06 3.00
CA ARG A 3 -31.63 2.51 3.18
C ARG A 3 -32.38 1.74 4.27
N ARG A 4 -32.17 0.42 4.37
CA ARG A 4 -32.83 -0.44 5.37
C ARG A 4 -32.41 -0.10 6.80
N HIS A 5 -31.16 0.38 6.98
CA HIS A 5 -30.61 0.73 8.27
C HIS A 5 -30.56 2.25 8.51
N HIS A 6 -31.22 3.04 7.66
CA HIS A 6 -31.22 4.52 7.73
C HIS A 6 -29.81 5.13 7.82
N LEU A 7 -28.87 4.58 7.02
CA LEU A 7 -27.49 5.02 6.99
C LEU A 7 -27.15 5.76 5.68
N ASP A 8 -26.45 6.86 5.80
CA ASP A 8 -25.90 7.61 4.68
C ASP A 8 -24.37 7.53 4.69
N PRO A 9 -23.74 7.42 3.48
CA PRO A 9 -22.28 7.45 3.35
C PRO A 9 -21.71 8.75 3.90
N ARG A 10 -20.65 8.64 4.72
CA ARG A 10 -19.93 9.81 5.26
C ARG A 10 -18.85 10.29 4.32
N LYS A 11 -19.03 11.49 3.76
CA LYS A 11 -18.01 12.13 2.90
C LYS A 11 -16.68 12.34 3.66
N GLY A 12 -16.74 12.71 4.94
CA GLY A 12 -15.55 12.90 5.78
C GLY A 12 -14.72 11.63 6.01
N LEU A 13 -15.32 10.45 5.82
CA LEU A 13 -14.61 9.16 5.86
C LEU A 13 -14.29 8.62 4.45
N GLY A 14 -14.59 9.38 3.40
CA GLY A 14 -14.33 8.96 2.02
C GLY A 14 -15.05 7.68 1.62
N GLN A 15 -16.23 7.42 2.20
CA GLN A 15 -16.96 6.16 1.99
C GLN A 15 -17.49 6.05 0.55
N ASN A 16 -16.94 5.10 -0.21
CA ASN A 16 -17.44 4.62 -1.50
C ASN A 16 -17.53 3.09 -1.39
N PHE A 17 -18.76 2.58 -1.26
CA PHE A 17 -19.00 1.13 -1.09
C PHE A 17 -18.98 0.45 -2.44
N LEU A 18 -18.14 -0.56 -2.62
CA LEU A 18 -18.13 -1.40 -3.80
C LEU A 18 -19.39 -2.27 -3.83
N VAL A 19 -20.22 -2.09 -4.86
CA VAL A 19 -21.53 -2.76 -4.99
C VAL A 19 -21.56 -3.80 -6.11
N ASP A 20 -20.58 -3.77 -7.02
CA ASP A 20 -20.49 -4.77 -8.08
C ASP A 20 -19.92 -6.10 -7.57
N HIS A 21 -20.78 -7.14 -7.61
CA HIS A 21 -20.44 -8.46 -7.08
C HIS A 21 -19.32 -9.17 -7.87
N ASN A 22 -19.23 -8.93 -9.18
CA ASN A 22 -18.20 -9.55 -10.00
C ASN A 22 -16.84 -8.95 -9.68
N THR A 23 -16.77 -7.65 -9.47
CA THR A 23 -15.56 -6.94 -9.03
C THR A 23 -15.11 -7.43 -7.65
N LEU A 24 -16.02 -7.57 -6.69
CA LEU A 24 -15.69 -8.15 -5.38
C LEU A 24 -15.06 -9.55 -5.50
N LYS A 25 -15.60 -10.42 -6.36
CA LYS A 25 -15.02 -11.75 -6.61
C LYS A 25 -13.62 -11.67 -7.24
N LYS A 26 -13.40 -10.73 -8.17
CA LYS A 26 -12.09 -10.51 -8.79
C LYS A 26 -11.05 -10.06 -7.75
N ILE A 27 -11.43 -9.18 -6.83
CA ILE A 27 -10.55 -8.73 -5.73
C ILE A 27 -10.14 -9.91 -4.85
N VAL A 28 -11.10 -10.74 -4.41
CA VAL A 28 -10.80 -11.95 -3.62
C VAL A 28 -9.95 -12.94 -4.42
N GLY A 29 -10.25 -13.12 -5.72
CA GLY A 29 -9.45 -13.97 -6.61
C GLY A 29 -8.01 -13.48 -6.76
N SER A 30 -7.78 -12.16 -6.87
CA SER A 30 -6.41 -11.59 -6.94
C SER A 30 -5.65 -11.67 -5.62
N ALA A 31 -6.36 -11.83 -4.50
CA ALA A 31 -5.74 -12.07 -3.20
C ALA A 31 -5.26 -13.53 -3.03
N GLU A 32 -5.76 -14.47 -3.86
CA GLU A 32 -5.41 -15.91 -3.81
C GLU A 32 -5.53 -16.49 -2.40
N VAL A 33 -6.59 -16.08 -1.69
CA VAL A 33 -6.83 -16.50 -0.30
C VAL A 33 -7.27 -17.95 -0.27
N THR A 34 -6.71 -18.70 0.67
CA THR A 34 -7.03 -20.13 0.93
C THR A 34 -7.54 -20.34 2.36
N ALA A 35 -8.08 -21.52 2.65
CA ALA A 35 -8.56 -21.87 3.99
C ALA A 35 -7.46 -21.92 5.08
N GLN A 36 -6.18 -21.81 4.72
CA GLN A 36 -5.05 -21.73 5.65
C GLN A 36 -4.65 -20.28 5.98
N ASP A 37 -5.16 -19.32 5.20
CA ASP A 37 -4.74 -17.93 5.33
C ASP A 37 -5.51 -17.17 6.41
N HIS A 38 -4.80 -16.23 7.02
CA HIS A 38 -5.37 -15.22 7.90
C HIS A 38 -5.48 -13.92 7.13
N VAL A 39 -6.67 -13.35 7.09
CA VAL A 39 -6.94 -12.11 6.37
C VAL A 39 -7.23 -10.98 7.34
N LEU A 40 -6.58 -9.85 7.14
CA LEU A 40 -6.93 -8.57 7.74
C LEU A 40 -7.64 -7.73 6.68
N GLU A 41 -8.93 -7.50 6.87
CA GLU A 41 -9.69 -6.58 6.04
C GLU A 41 -9.73 -5.20 6.68
N VAL A 42 -9.35 -4.17 5.91
CA VAL A 42 -9.37 -2.78 6.36
C VAL A 42 -10.48 -2.02 5.67
N GLY A 43 -11.37 -1.40 6.45
CA GLY A 43 -12.54 -0.69 5.94
C GLY A 43 -13.64 -1.64 5.45
N ALA A 44 -14.06 -2.56 6.32
CA ALA A 44 -15.02 -3.63 5.99
C ALA A 44 -16.40 -3.11 5.54
N GLY A 45 -16.78 -1.90 5.96
CA GLY A 45 -17.99 -1.22 5.55
C GLY A 45 -19.24 -2.03 5.86
N LEU A 46 -20.01 -2.37 4.80
CA LEU A 46 -21.24 -3.15 4.91
C LEU A 46 -21.03 -4.68 4.84
N GLY A 47 -19.78 -5.15 4.80
CA GLY A 47 -19.46 -6.57 4.83
C GLY A 47 -19.58 -7.30 3.49
N SER A 48 -19.70 -6.58 2.37
CA SER A 48 -19.81 -7.21 1.05
C SER A 48 -18.56 -8.01 0.69
N LEU A 49 -17.37 -7.45 0.91
CA LEU A 49 -16.09 -8.09 0.70
C LEU A 49 -15.80 -9.10 1.83
N THR A 50 -16.09 -8.73 3.08
CA THR A 50 -15.92 -9.57 4.28
C THR A 50 -16.53 -10.96 4.13
N ARG A 51 -17.77 -11.05 3.61
CA ARG A 51 -18.45 -12.34 3.37
C ARG A 51 -17.72 -13.22 2.38
N LEU A 52 -17.20 -12.66 1.31
CA LEU A 52 -16.44 -13.42 0.32
C LEU A 52 -15.09 -13.89 0.88
N LEU A 53 -14.45 -13.03 1.65
CA LEU A 53 -13.21 -13.39 2.36
C LEU A 53 -13.48 -14.49 3.39
N GLY A 54 -14.55 -14.38 4.18
CA GLY A 54 -14.95 -15.42 5.16
C GLY A 54 -15.29 -16.77 4.55
N ALA A 55 -15.77 -16.80 3.30
CA ALA A 55 -16.02 -18.04 2.57
C ALA A 55 -14.74 -18.71 2.04
N SER A 56 -13.62 -17.98 1.94
CA SER A 56 -12.37 -18.46 1.34
C SER A 56 -11.23 -18.62 2.34
N ALA A 57 -11.18 -17.76 3.37
CA ALA A 57 -10.09 -17.70 4.35
C ALA A 57 -10.29 -18.65 5.53
N GLY A 58 -9.18 -19.03 6.17
CA GLY A 58 -9.21 -19.72 7.46
C GLY A 58 -9.70 -18.80 8.59
N SER A 59 -9.33 -17.52 8.57
CA SER A 59 -9.89 -16.52 9.47
C SER A 59 -9.84 -15.12 8.85
N VAL A 60 -10.77 -14.27 9.25
CA VAL A 60 -10.87 -12.87 8.82
C VAL A 60 -11.00 -11.97 10.04
N LYS A 61 -10.13 -10.97 10.16
CA LYS A 61 -10.31 -9.84 11.07
C LYS A 61 -10.72 -8.61 10.26
N ALA A 62 -11.96 -8.17 10.44
CA ALA A 62 -12.59 -7.10 9.68
C ALA A 62 -12.60 -5.83 10.53
N VAL A 63 -11.78 -4.84 10.18
CA VAL A 63 -11.66 -3.56 10.88
C VAL A 63 -12.54 -2.52 10.20
N GLU A 64 -13.38 -1.84 10.99
CA GLU A 64 -14.23 -0.74 10.54
C GLU A 64 -14.19 0.44 11.50
N ILE A 65 -13.94 1.64 10.97
CA ILE A 65 -13.83 2.87 11.77
C ILE A 65 -15.21 3.48 12.09
N ASP A 66 -16.18 3.34 11.17
CA ASP A 66 -17.53 3.91 11.38
C ASP A 66 -18.36 3.02 12.30
N GLN A 67 -18.44 3.40 13.57
CA GLN A 67 -19.23 2.69 14.59
C GLN A 67 -20.68 2.42 14.18
N ARG A 68 -21.28 3.20 13.26
CA ARG A 68 -22.66 3.00 12.79
C ARG A 68 -22.77 1.80 11.84
N LEU A 69 -21.68 1.46 11.15
CA LEU A 69 -21.63 0.32 10.23
C LEU A 69 -21.37 -1.00 10.96
N VAL A 70 -20.67 -0.97 12.10
CA VAL A 70 -20.31 -2.18 12.86
C VAL A 70 -21.50 -3.10 13.20
N PRO A 71 -22.66 -2.61 13.68
CA PRO A 71 -23.81 -3.47 13.92
C PRO A 71 -24.32 -4.14 12.64
N VAL A 72 -24.36 -3.42 11.53
CA VAL A 72 -24.79 -3.94 10.21
C VAL A 72 -23.79 -4.98 9.71
N LEU A 73 -22.50 -4.70 9.82
CA LEU A 73 -21.43 -5.63 9.45
C LEU A 73 -21.57 -6.94 10.25
N ARG A 74 -21.73 -6.86 11.57
CA ARG A 74 -21.94 -8.05 12.43
C ARG A 74 -23.19 -8.84 12.05
N GLU A 75 -24.30 -8.18 11.70
CA GLU A 75 -25.52 -8.84 11.22
C GLU A 75 -25.22 -9.60 9.90
N VAL A 76 -24.50 -8.98 9.00
CA VAL A 76 -24.17 -9.54 7.67
C VAL A 76 -23.28 -10.77 7.76
N VAL A 77 -22.36 -10.80 8.72
CA VAL A 77 -21.37 -11.88 8.86
C VAL A 77 -21.70 -12.88 9.97
N LYS A 78 -22.84 -12.76 10.66
CA LYS A 78 -23.19 -13.61 11.80
C LYS A 78 -23.19 -15.13 11.52
N GLY A 79 -23.31 -15.52 10.26
CA GLY A 79 -23.24 -16.93 9.82
C GLY A 79 -21.83 -17.48 9.64
N PHE A 80 -20.78 -16.66 9.84
CA PHE A 80 -19.38 -17.05 9.66
C PHE A 80 -18.68 -17.13 11.02
N ALA A 81 -18.31 -18.33 11.45
CA ALA A 81 -17.61 -18.54 12.71
C ALA A 81 -16.13 -18.07 12.66
N ASN A 82 -15.59 -17.88 11.46
CA ASN A 82 -14.20 -17.49 11.22
C ASN A 82 -14.00 -15.99 10.99
N ILE A 83 -15.03 -15.15 11.21
CA ILE A 83 -14.95 -13.70 11.05
C ILE A 83 -15.05 -13.00 12.40
N GLU A 84 -14.06 -12.18 12.72
CA GLU A 84 -14.07 -11.28 13.87
C GLU A 84 -14.20 -9.82 13.39
N VAL A 85 -15.21 -9.10 13.91
CA VAL A 85 -15.44 -7.67 13.58
C VAL A 85 -14.89 -6.79 14.68
N LEU A 86 -13.95 -5.93 14.30
CA LEU A 86 -13.26 -4.99 15.17
C LEU A 86 -13.63 -3.55 14.79
N GLN A 87 -14.03 -2.75 15.78
CA GLN A 87 -14.20 -1.31 15.59
C GLN A 87 -12.89 -0.62 15.91
N GLY A 88 -12.41 0.24 14.99
CA GLY A 88 -11.21 1.04 15.24
C GLY A 88 -10.65 1.71 14.01
N ASP A 89 -9.74 2.65 14.22
CA ASP A 89 -8.91 3.23 13.16
C ASP A 89 -7.68 2.35 12.93
N ILE A 90 -7.53 1.84 11.73
CA ILE A 90 -6.37 1.01 11.37
C ILE A 90 -5.03 1.73 11.57
N LEU A 91 -5.00 3.05 11.44
CA LEU A 91 -3.79 3.85 11.66
C LEU A 91 -3.37 3.94 13.14
N GLU A 92 -4.29 3.67 14.07
CA GLU A 92 -4.03 3.62 15.51
C GLU A 92 -3.82 2.18 16.03
N LEU A 93 -4.25 1.19 15.25
CA LEU A 93 -4.14 -0.23 15.59
C LEU A 93 -2.84 -0.82 15.02
N ASP A 94 -2.30 -1.82 15.67
CA ASP A 94 -1.17 -2.60 15.15
C ASP A 94 -1.67 -3.74 14.23
N PRO A 95 -1.53 -3.62 12.90
CA PRO A 95 -2.07 -4.61 11.96
C PRO A 95 -1.44 -5.99 12.13
N GLY A 96 -0.17 -6.07 12.49
CA GLY A 96 0.51 -7.34 12.70
C GLY A 96 0.03 -8.06 13.95
N ARG A 97 -0.18 -7.34 15.05
CA ARG A 97 -0.77 -7.90 16.27
C ARG A 97 -2.22 -8.33 16.06
N LEU A 98 -2.98 -7.56 15.29
CA LEU A 98 -4.34 -7.95 14.91
C LEU A 98 -4.34 -9.26 14.13
N ALA A 99 -3.47 -9.39 13.13
CA ALA A 99 -3.35 -10.61 12.34
C ALA A 99 -2.85 -11.81 13.15
N GLY A 100 -2.04 -11.56 14.19
CA GLY A 100 -1.56 -12.56 15.16
C GLY A 100 -0.36 -13.38 14.73
N LYS A 101 0.01 -13.36 13.44
CA LYS A 101 1.20 -14.05 12.90
C LYS A 101 1.69 -13.39 11.61
N PRO A 102 3.00 -13.53 11.27
CA PRO A 102 3.51 -13.06 9.98
C PRO A 102 2.92 -13.86 8.81
N GLY A 103 2.99 -13.26 7.62
CA GLY A 103 2.49 -13.90 6.41
C GLY A 103 0.97 -13.82 6.21
N TYR A 104 0.27 -12.98 6.97
CA TYR A 104 -1.15 -12.71 6.75
C TYR A 104 -1.37 -11.94 5.43
N ILE A 105 -2.59 -11.96 4.94
CA ILE A 105 -2.98 -11.23 3.73
C ILE A 105 -3.82 -10.03 4.13
N VAL A 106 -3.51 -8.86 3.56
CA VAL A 106 -4.35 -7.67 3.72
C VAL A 106 -5.23 -7.51 2.49
N VAL A 107 -6.54 -7.36 2.71
CA VAL A 107 -7.48 -6.99 1.65
C VAL A 107 -8.24 -5.75 2.09
N ALA A 108 -8.30 -4.69 1.25
CA ALA A 108 -8.90 -3.44 1.65
C ALA A 108 -9.50 -2.66 0.48
N ASN A 109 -10.65 -2.05 0.73
CA ASN A 109 -11.18 -0.96 -0.09
C ASN A 109 -10.88 0.36 0.63
N ILE A 110 -9.74 0.99 0.29
CA ILE A 110 -9.17 2.10 1.05
C ILE A 110 -9.79 3.44 0.66
N PRO A 111 -10.19 4.30 1.62
CA PRO A 111 -10.53 5.68 1.33
C PRO A 111 -9.37 6.43 0.69
N TYR A 112 -9.62 7.12 -0.42
CA TYR A 112 -8.56 7.70 -1.28
C TYR A 112 -7.65 8.69 -0.57
N TYR A 113 -8.20 9.49 0.37
CA TYR A 113 -7.45 10.55 1.05
C TYR A 113 -6.38 10.05 2.04
N ILE A 114 -6.45 8.78 2.47
CA ILE A 114 -5.50 8.17 3.41
C ILE A 114 -4.73 6.98 2.81
N THR A 115 -4.82 6.75 1.50
CA THR A 115 -4.19 5.61 0.81
C THR A 115 -2.70 5.48 1.16
N SER A 116 -1.93 6.55 1.01
CA SER A 116 -0.48 6.50 1.29
C SER A 116 -0.16 6.23 2.76
N ALA A 117 -0.95 6.77 3.68
CA ALA A 117 -0.77 6.55 5.12
C ALA A 117 -1.03 5.08 5.49
N ILE A 118 -2.13 4.50 4.99
CA ILE A 118 -2.45 3.09 5.24
C ILE A 118 -1.41 2.16 4.62
N ILE A 119 -1.02 2.37 3.36
CA ILE A 119 0.01 1.55 2.71
C ILE A 119 1.30 1.57 3.54
N ARG A 120 1.74 2.76 3.93
CA ARG A 120 2.94 2.93 4.74
C ARG A 120 2.82 2.18 6.08
N HIS A 121 1.72 2.37 6.80
CA HIS A 121 1.45 1.75 8.09
C HIS A 121 1.49 0.21 8.01
N LEU A 122 0.93 -0.38 6.95
CA LEU A 122 0.94 -1.82 6.70
C LEU A 122 2.34 -2.34 6.33
N LEU A 123 3.10 -1.59 5.51
CA LEU A 123 4.42 -1.98 5.03
C LEU A 123 5.53 -1.79 6.08
N GLU A 124 5.41 -0.80 6.96
CA GLU A 124 6.40 -0.51 8.00
C GLU A 124 6.19 -1.31 9.28
N ASN A 125 5.03 -2.00 9.45
CA ASN A 125 4.76 -2.82 10.63
C ASN A 125 5.85 -3.90 10.83
N GLU A 126 6.13 -4.26 12.10
CA GLU A 126 7.12 -5.28 12.44
C GLU A 126 6.72 -6.66 11.90
N ILE A 127 5.47 -7.05 12.15
CA ILE A 127 4.90 -8.31 11.65
C ILE A 127 4.37 -8.07 10.24
N LYS A 128 5.08 -8.57 9.23
CA LYS A 128 4.80 -8.31 7.82
C LYS A 128 3.68 -9.19 7.27
N PRO A 129 2.79 -8.62 6.42
CA PRO A 129 1.92 -9.42 5.57
C PRO A 129 2.74 -10.17 4.51
N ALA A 130 2.18 -11.23 3.93
CA ALA A 130 2.72 -11.85 2.71
C ALA A 130 2.29 -11.08 1.45
N ARG A 131 1.09 -10.50 1.51
CA ARG A 131 0.46 -9.83 0.36
C ARG A 131 -0.51 -8.76 0.81
N LEU A 132 -0.57 -7.67 0.04
CA LEU A 132 -1.62 -6.67 0.12
C LEU A 132 -2.42 -6.66 -1.18
N VAL A 133 -3.76 -6.62 -1.09
CA VAL A 133 -4.66 -6.40 -2.23
C VAL A 133 -5.57 -5.23 -1.89
N LEU A 134 -5.33 -4.10 -2.53
CA LEU A 134 -5.90 -2.82 -2.16
C LEU A 134 -6.68 -2.23 -3.33
N THR A 135 -7.92 -1.83 -3.07
CA THR A 135 -8.68 -1.01 -4.02
C THR A 135 -8.37 0.45 -3.74
N ILE A 136 -7.74 1.12 -4.71
CA ILE A 136 -7.28 2.52 -4.62
C ILE A 136 -7.57 3.25 -5.93
N GLN A 137 -7.36 4.57 -5.98
CA GLN A 137 -7.46 5.33 -7.24
C GLN A 137 -6.50 4.79 -8.29
N GLN A 138 -6.96 4.69 -9.54
CA GLN A 138 -6.17 4.14 -10.66
C GLN A 138 -4.83 4.87 -10.82
N GLU A 139 -4.83 6.20 -10.85
CA GLU A 139 -3.60 7.00 -10.98
C GLU A 139 -2.57 6.69 -9.88
N VAL A 140 -3.04 6.46 -8.65
CA VAL A 140 -2.15 6.13 -7.52
C VAL A 140 -1.57 4.73 -7.69
N ALA A 141 -2.36 3.75 -8.16
CA ALA A 141 -1.88 2.41 -8.45
C ALA A 141 -0.85 2.41 -9.60
N GLU A 142 -1.09 3.15 -10.67
CA GLU A 142 -0.17 3.31 -11.81
C GLU A 142 1.15 3.93 -11.35
N ARG A 143 1.10 4.97 -10.50
CA ARG A 143 2.31 5.59 -9.93
C ARG A 143 3.10 4.64 -9.03
N ILE A 144 2.44 3.77 -8.27
CA ILE A 144 3.12 2.77 -7.43
C ILE A 144 3.78 1.70 -8.30
N CYS A 145 3.14 1.31 -9.42
CA CYS A 145 3.64 0.30 -10.35
C CYS A 145 4.60 0.86 -11.42
N ALA A 146 4.97 2.15 -11.34
CA ALA A 146 5.82 2.78 -12.35
C ALA A 146 7.19 2.10 -12.45
N GLU A 147 7.72 2.04 -13.68
CA GLU A 147 9.03 1.51 -14.04
C GLU A 147 10.11 2.60 -14.03
N PRO A 148 11.42 2.25 -14.07
CA PRO A 148 12.50 3.22 -14.23
C PRO A 148 12.30 4.11 -15.46
N GLY A 149 12.36 5.42 -15.25
CA GLY A 149 11.97 6.48 -16.19
C GLY A 149 10.87 7.36 -15.61
N ASP A 150 9.89 6.74 -14.92
CA ASP A 150 8.73 7.41 -14.31
C ASP A 150 8.58 7.13 -12.81
N LEU A 151 9.63 6.59 -12.17
CA LEU A 151 9.61 6.32 -10.75
C LEU A 151 9.35 7.60 -9.94
N SER A 152 8.70 7.41 -8.81
CA SER A 152 8.41 8.48 -7.84
C SER A 152 8.82 8.04 -6.44
N LEU A 153 8.86 8.99 -5.51
CA LEU A 153 9.08 8.68 -4.10
C LEU A 153 8.06 7.64 -3.59
N LEU A 154 6.78 7.77 -4.01
CA LEU A 154 5.73 6.80 -3.66
C LEU A 154 6.02 5.41 -4.23
N ALA A 155 6.44 5.31 -5.51
CA ALA A 155 6.79 4.02 -6.12
C ALA A 155 7.90 3.32 -5.33
N LEU A 156 9.00 4.02 -5.08
CA LEU A 156 10.15 3.46 -4.35
C LEU A 156 9.81 3.11 -2.90
N SER A 157 8.98 3.92 -2.22
CA SER A 157 8.58 3.64 -0.84
C SER A 157 7.70 2.40 -0.69
N VAL A 158 7.09 1.93 -1.78
CA VAL A 158 6.35 0.66 -1.83
C VAL A 158 7.22 -0.47 -2.36
N GLN A 159 7.89 -0.24 -3.50
CA GLN A 159 8.67 -1.26 -4.19
C GLN A 159 9.87 -1.78 -3.39
N VAL A 160 10.33 -1.04 -2.39
CA VAL A 160 11.37 -1.51 -1.45
C VAL A 160 10.93 -2.68 -0.58
N TYR A 161 9.63 -2.84 -0.37
CA TYR A 161 9.04 -3.91 0.46
C TYR A 161 8.51 -5.09 -0.34
N GLY A 162 8.08 -4.87 -1.57
CA GLY A 162 7.45 -5.91 -2.37
C GLY A 162 7.25 -5.50 -3.82
N LYS A 163 6.79 -6.43 -4.64
CA LYS A 163 6.53 -6.22 -6.07
C LYS A 163 5.06 -5.82 -6.27
N PRO A 164 4.77 -4.55 -6.64
CA PRO A 164 3.40 -4.13 -6.96
C PRO A 164 3.00 -4.56 -8.36
N SER A 165 1.71 -4.78 -8.56
CA SER A 165 1.07 -5.01 -9.85
C SER A 165 -0.40 -4.58 -9.82
N ILE A 166 -0.94 -4.16 -10.97
CA ILE A 166 -2.38 -3.87 -11.11
C ILE A 166 -3.05 -5.14 -11.63
N SER A 167 -3.96 -5.71 -10.82
CA SER A 167 -4.70 -6.93 -11.19
C SER A 167 -6.05 -6.66 -11.87
N GLY A 168 -6.50 -5.42 -11.88
CA GLY A 168 -7.73 -5.02 -12.59
C GLY A 168 -8.10 -3.56 -12.39
N ILE A 169 -8.77 -2.98 -13.36
CA ILE A 169 -9.38 -1.64 -13.27
C ILE A 169 -10.84 -1.79 -12.86
N ILE A 170 -11.30 -0.88 -12.02
CA ILE A 170 -12.66 -0.86 -11.47
C ILE A 170 -13.30 0.47 -11.85
N PRO A 171 -14.32 0.47 -12.72
CA PRO A 171 -15.00 1.70 -13.11
C PRO A 171 -15.71 2.34 -11.93
N ALA A 172 -15.80 3.67 -11.94
CA ALA A 172 -16.40 4.45 -10.86
C ALA A 172 -17.84 4.01 -10.54
N GLU A 173 -18.60 3.58 -11.53
CA GLU A 173 -19.99 3.12 -11.41
C GLU A 173 -20.14 1.83 -10.58
N ALA A 174 -19.04 1.09 -10.36
CA ALA A 174 -19.05 -0.07 -9.47
C ALA A 174 -19.23 0.30 -7.99
N PHE A 175 -19.18 1.58 -7.64
CA PHE A 175 -19.26 2.10 -6.28
C PHE A 175 -20.53 2.91 -6.01
N TYR A 176 -20.92 2.95 -4.75
CA TYR A 176 -21.95 3.86 -4.23
C TYR A 176 -21.47 4.55 -2.94
N PRO A 177 -21.47 5.88 -2.86
CA PRO A 177 -21.66 6.83 -3.98
C PRO A 177 -20.61 6.64 -5.07
N VAL A 178 -20.93 7.07 -6.28
CA VAL A 178 -19.99 7.02 -7.43
C VAL A 178 -18.85 8.01 -7.19
N PRO A 179 -17.57 7.58 -7.15
CA PRO A 179 -16.43 8.47 -7.04
C PRO A 179 -16.20 9.25 -8.36
N LYS A 180 -15.29 10.22 -8.32
CA LYS A 180 -14.99 11.06 -9.48
C LYS A 180 -14.04 10.40 -10.49
N VAL A 181 -13.34 9.34 -10.09
CA VAL A 181 -12.29 8.67 -10.86
C VAL A 181 -12.41 7.16 -10.71
N ASP A 182 -11.90 6.45 -11.69
CA ASP A 182 -11.80 5.00 -11.63
C ASP A 182 -10.81 4.55 -10.55
N SER A 183 -10.99 3.33 -10.11
CA SER A 183 -10.12 2.65 -9.17
C SER A 183 -9.34 1.53 -9.84
N ALA A 184 -8.34 1.04 -9.15
CA ALA A 184 -7.63 -0.18 -9.53
C ALA A 184 -7.48 -1.10 -8.32
N THR A 185 -7.40 -2.39 -8.59
CA THR A 185 -6.95 -3.38 -7.61
C THR A 185 -5.43 -3.46 -7.69
N LEU A 186 -4.76 -2.86 -6.72
CA LEU A 186 -3.31 -2.95 -6.53
C LEU A 186 -2.99 -4.20 -5.71
N ARG A 187 -2.17 -5.10 -6.24
CA ARG A 187 -1.59 -6.23 -5.52
C ARG A 187 -0.12 -5.93 -5.25
N ILE A 188 0.34 -6.16 -4.03
CA ILE A 188 1.74 -6.06 -3.62
C ILE A 188 2.12 -7.40 -3.01
N ASP A 189 2.96 -8.18 -3.69
CA ASP A 189 3.56 -9.40 -3.14
C ASP A 189 4.84 -9.03 -2.41
N MET A 190 4.89 -9.27 -1.10
CA MET A 190 6.02 -8.90 -0.27
C MET A 190 7.24 -9.76 -0.60
N TYR A 191 8.42 -9.15 -0.58
CA TYR A 191 9.64 -9.94 -0.73
C TYR A 191 9.84 -10.89 0.45
N PRO A 192 10.22 -12.16 0.21
CA PRO A 192 10.46 -13.14 1.28
C PRO A 192 11.63 -12.74 2.17
N GLN A 193 12.55 -11.94 1.65
CA GLN A 193 13.68 -11.36 2.36
C GLN A 193 13.73 -9.86 2.13
N THR A 194 14.01 -9.10 3.17
CA THR A 194 14.14 -7.64 3.08
C THR A 194 15.35 -7.26 2.21
N LEU A 195 15.18 -6.29 1.32
CA LEU A 195 16.25 -5.79 0.46
C LEU A 195 17.33 -5.03 1.25
N PHE A 196 16.97 -4.50 2.42
CA PHE A 196 17.80 -3.70 3.30
C PHE A 196 17.60 -4.15 4.76
N ASN A 197 18.65 -4.07 5.58
CA ASN A 197 18.49 -4.08 7.03
C ASN A 197 17.88 -2.74 7.50
N ASP A 198 17.56 -2.60 8.78
CA ASP A 198 16.87 -1.42 9.31
C ASP A 198 17.66 -0.13 9.10
N LYS A 199 18.98 -0.13 9.37
CA LYS A 199 19.86 1.02 9.15
C LYS A 199 19.91 1.41 7.67
N GLN A 200 20.12 0.44 6.78
CA GLN A 200 20.15 0.68 5.32
C GLN A 200 18.80 1.20 4.81
N ARG A 201 17.69 0.75 5.40
CA ARG A 201 16.35 1.22 5.02
C ARG A 201 16.14 2.69 5.38
N GLU A 202 16.58 3.12 6.57
CA GLU A 202 16.58 4.54 6.93
C GLU A 202 17.44 5.37 5.97
N GLN A 203 18.64 4.91 5.67
CA GLN A 203 19.55 5.54 4.71
C GLN A 203 18.93 5.61 3.31
N PHE A 204 18.28 4.53 2.85
CA PHE A 204 17.57 4.51 1.57
C PHE A 204 16.46 5.58 1.53
N PHE A 205 15.63 5.67 2.56
CA PHE A 205 14.57 6.69 2.60
C PHE A 205 15.16 8.12 2.62
N ARG A 206 16.21 8.36 3.39
CA ARG A 206 16.91 9.67 3.35
C ARG A 206 17.43 9.99 1.95
N LEU A 207 18.07 9.02 1.30
CA LEU A 207 18.67 9.18 -0.02
C LEU A 207 17.62 9.44 -1.11
N ILE A 208 16.52 8.68 -1.15
CA ILE A 208 15.46 8.94 -2.13
C ILE A 208 14.75 10.28 -1.88
N HIS A 209 14.55 10.70 -0.63
CA HIS A 209 14.03 12.03 -0.32
C HIS A 209 14.93 13.14 -0.87
N MET A 210 16.26 13.04 -0.72
CA MET A 210 17.20 13.97 -1.32
C MET A 210 17.12 13.94 -2.85
N GLY A 211 17.14 12.73 -3.44
CA GLY A 211 17.11 12.56 -4.89
C GLY A 211 15.87 13.16 -5.55
N PHE A 212 14.71 13.01 -4.91
CA PHE A 212 13.41 13.49 -5.43
C PHE A 212 13.05 14.91 -4.95
N ALA A 213 13.90 15.59 -4.17
CA ALA A 213 13.63 16.94 -3.67
C ALA A 213 13.34 17.95 -4.81
N GLN A 214 13.96 17.77 -5.98
CA GLN A 214 13.75 18.61 -7.15
C GLN A 214 13.62 17.77 -8.44
N LYS A 215 12.39 17.43 -8.80
CA LYS A 215 12.04 16.50 -9.90
C LYS A 215 12.78 16.74 -11.23
N ARG A 216 13.07 18.01 -11.57
CA ARG A 216 13.70 18.38 -12.86
C ARG A 216 15.22 18.44 -12.83
N LYS A 217 15.86 18.31 -11.67
CA LYS A 217 17.33 18.41 -11.53
C LYS A 217 17.98 17.04 -11.71
N MET A 218 19.25 17.06 -12.14
CA MET A 218 20.13 15.88 -12.16
C MET A 218 20.41 15.40 -10.74
N LEU A 219 20.61 14.10 -10.59
CA LEU A 219 20.79 13.47 -9.29
C LEU A 219 22.00 14.03 -8.53
N ARG A 220 23.13 14.29 -9.22
CA ARG A 220 24.31 14.93 -8.62
C ARG A 220 23.99 16.24 -7.90
N ASN A 221 23.11 17.06 -8.47
CA ASN A 221 22.76 18.35 -7.88
C ASN A 221 21.87 18.22 -6.64
N THR A 222 20.94 17.28 -6.67
CA THR A 222 20.03 17.03 -5.53
C THR A 222 20.76 16.36 -4.37
N LEU A 223 21.67 15.43 -4.67
CA LEU A 223 22.50 14.79 -3.64
C LEU A 223 23.54 15.72 -3.07
N ALA A 224 24.21 16.54 -3.90
CA ALA A 224 25.15 17.56 -3.42
C ALA A 224 24.49 18.48 -2.39
N ALA A 225 23.28 18.98 -2.71
CA ALA A 225 22.52 19.84 -1.80
C ALA A 225 22.07 19.09 -0.52
N GLY A 226 21.62 17.85 -0.65
CA GLY A 226 21.11 17.08 0.49
C GLY A 226 22.19 16.56 1.44
N LEU A 227 23.38 16.26 0.91
CA LEU A 227 24.54 15.78 1.67
C LEU A 227 25.50 16.91 2.10
N HIS A 228 25.23 18.15 1.66
CA HIS A 228 26.10 19.30 1.92
C HIS A 228 27.53 19.13 1.39
N ILE A 229 27.68 18.51 0.21
CA ILE A 229 28.95 18.30 -0.51
C ILE A 229 28.97 19.06 -1.83
N THR A 230 30.13 19.12 -2.50
CA THR A 230 30.24 19.73 -3.83
C THR A 230 29.56 18.87 -4.91
N GLY A 231 29.21 19.48 -6.05
CA GLY A 231 28.64 18.75 -7.19
C GLY A 231 29.62 17.72 -7.77
N ASP A 232 30.94 18.01 -7.72
CA ASP A 232 32.00 17.12 -8.21
C ASP A 232 32.17 15.89 -7.27
N GLU A 233 32.11 16.11 -5.96
CA GLU A 233 32.09 15.00 -4.99
C GLU A 233 30.87 14.11 -5.16
N ALA A 234 29.67 14.70 -5.33
CA ALA A 234 28.46 13.94 -5.60
C ALA A 234 28.56 13.14 -6.92
N ALA A 235 29.13 13.74 -7.97
CA ALA A 235 29.37 13.08 -9.25
C ALA A 235 30.36 11.92 -9.12
N ALA A 236 31.45 12.09 -8.37
CA ALA A 236 32.44 11.05 -8.11
C ALA A 236 31.79 9.84 -7.37
N ARG A 237 30.96 10.10 -6.36
CA ARG A 237 30.23 9.05 -5.60
C ARG A 237 29.22 8.30 -6.47
N LEU A 238 28.46 9.02 -7.29
CA LEU A 238 27.53 8.41 -8.25
C LEU A 238 28.28 7.50 -9.22
N SER A 239 29.40 7.97 -9.78
CA SER A 239 30.23 7.19 -10.69
C SER A 239 30.83 5.95 -10.01
N ALA A 240 31.28 6.06 -8.76
CA ALA A 240 31.76 4.93 -7.97
C ALA A 240 30.68 3.86 -7.76
N ALA A 241 29.42 4.29 -7.59
CA ALA A 241 28.25 3.39 -7.53
C ALA A 241 27.79 2.87 -8.92
N GLY A 242 28.48 3.22 -10.01
CA GLY A 242 28.10 2.83 -11.37
C GLY A 242 26.90 3.59 -11.92
N VAL A 243 26.54 4.72 -11.33
CA VAL A 243 25.43 5.57 -11.75
C VAL A 243 25.94 6.81 -12.48
N ASP A 244 25.43 7.06 -13.69
CA ASP A 244 25.72 8.31 -14.42
C ASP A 244 25.18 9.51 -13.64
N PRO A 245 26.06 10.48 -13.26
CA PRO A 245 25.71 11.66 -12.46
C PRO A 245 24.66 12.59 -13.10
N ASP A 246 24.52 12.55 -14.41
CA ASP A 246 23.61 13.40 -15.17
C ASP A 246 22.18 12.85 -15.23
N ARG A 247 21.98 11.63 -14.79
CA ARG A 247 20.66 11.03 -14.67
C ARG A 247 19.80 11.72 -13.61
N ARG A 248 18.50 11.54 -13.72
CA ARG A 248 17.52 12.00 -12.71
C ARG A 248 17.11 10.85 -11.80
N ALA A 249 16.71 11.16 -10.57
CA ALA A 249 16.27 10.19 -9.57
C ALA A 249 15.22 9.18 -10.11
N GLN A 250 14.25 9.66 -10.91
CA GLN A 250 13.18 8.84 -11.47
C GLN A 250 13.65 7.75 -12.44
N THR A 251 14.87 7.83 -12.94
CA THR A 251 15.39 6.87 -13.92
C THR A 251 16.17 5.71 -13.28
N LEU A 252 16.51 5.80 -12.00
CA LEU A 252 17.25 4.76 -11.31
C LEU A 252 16.33 3.64 -10.85
N ASN A 253 16.71 2.39 -11.11
CA ASN A 253 16.04 1.23 -10.56
C ASN A 253 16.41 0.98 -9.08
N LEU A 254 15.71 0.05 -8.44
CA LEU A 254 15.89 -0.23 -7.01
C LEU A 254 17.28 -0.80 -6.68
N ALA A 255 17.90 -1.55 -7.61
CA ALA A 255 19.24 -2.10 -7.43
C ALA A 255 20.30 -0.99 -7.45
N GLU A 256 20.16 0.00 -8.34
CA GLU A 256 21.03 1.18 -8.38
C GLU A 256 20.93 2.02 -7.10
N TRP A 257 19.70 2.21 -6.59
CA TRP A 257 19.49 2.86 -5.30
C TRP A 257 20.15 2.09 -4.14
N LYS A 258 20.10 0.75 -4.18
CA LYS A 258 20.77 -0.09 -3.17
C LYS A 258 22.29 0.07 -3.21
N THR A 259 22.88 0.12 -4.40
CA THR A 259 24.33 0.37 -4.56
C THR A 259 24.70 1.74 -4.02
N LEU A 260 23.89 2.78 -4.29
CA LEU A 260 24.11 4.13 -3.76
C LEU A 260 24.04 4.19 -2.22
N VAL A 261 23.11 3.45 -1.59
CA VAL A 261 23.04 3.36 -0.12
C VAL A 261 24.34 2.78 0.45
N ASN A 262 24.90 1.74 -0.18
CA ASN A 262 26.14 1.14 0.26
C ASN A 262 27.34 2.07 0.08
N GLU A 263 27.40 2.81 -1.02
CA GLU A 263 28.49 3.76 -1.32
C GLU A 263 28.48 4.98 -0.39
N LEU A 264 27.28 5.43 -0.01
CA LEU A 264 27.07 6.66 0.77
C LEU A 264 26.83 6.41 2.27
N GLN A 265 26.99 5.17 2.75
CA GLN A 265 26.64 4.76 4.12
C GLN A 265 27.29 5.58 5.23
N ASP A 266 28.49 6.14 4.98
CA ASP A 266 29.23 6.95 5.94
C ASP A 266 28.77 8.43 5.98
N GLN A 267 27.92 8.84 5.03
CA GLN A 267 27.38 10.20 4.89
C GLN A 267 25.88 10.29 5.17
N LEU A 268 25.22 9.14 5.27
CA LEU A 268 23.81 8.98 5.54
C LEU A 268 23.56 8.56 6.99
#